data_75ab36dcdedd680fc24cbbee2e6331d0
#
_entry.id   75ab36dcdedd680fc24cbbee2e6331d0
#
_cell.length_a   1.000
_cell.length_b   1.000
_cell.length_c   1.000
_cell.angle_alpha   90.00
_cell.angle_beta   90.00
_cell.angle_gamma   90.00
#
_symmetry.space_group_name_H-M   'P 1'
#
loop_
_entity.id
_entity.type
_entity.pdbx_description
1 polymer ?
#
loop_
_entity_poly.entity_id
_entity_poly.type
_entity_poly.pdbx_seq_one_letter_code
_entity_poly.pdbx_strand_id
1 'polypeptide(L)'
;MIYTEDMNWHQVIDERSHEMDQVIADILRRAPGKLALVSAWIDRRLSDPNYSDQGKDALQEWVAVIESEGVDGVLRVLDDRGEEADRMRQSSPFAMLMPQEKRMEILKKYEARRTRASLASV
;
A
#
# COMPACT_ATOMS: atom_id res chain seq x y z
N MET A 1 11.43 28.48 -4.97
CA MET A 1 12.33 27.65 -4.24
C MET A 1 11.70 26.91 -3.06
N ILE A 2 10.83 27.57 -2.30
CA ILE A 2 10.11 26.90 -1.20
C ILE A 2 9.28 25.73 -1.73
N TYR A 3 8.72 25.87 -2.92
CA TYR A 3 7.86 24.87 -3.55
C TYR A 3 8.59 23.57 -3.90
N THR A 4 9.89 23.65 -4.14
CA THR A 4 10.70 22.47 -4.49
C THR A 4 10.75 21.48 -3.33
N GLU A 5 10.81 21.97 -2.10
CA GLU A 5 10.84 21.12 -0.91
C GLU A 5 9.53 20.34 -0.75
N ASP A 6 8.39 21.02 -0.88
CA ASP A 6 7.09 20.37 -0.78
C ASP A 6 6.90 19.32 -1.87
N MET A 7 7.28 19.64 -3.10
CA MET A 7 7.20 18.69 -4.22
C MET A 7 8.09 17.48 -3.97
N ASN A 8 9.31 17.70 -3.47
CA ASN A 8 10.23 16.61 -3.15
C ASN A 8 9.66 15.70 -2.08
N TRP A 9 8.99 16.27 -1.07
CA TRP A 9 8.39 15.47 -0.02
C TRP A 9 7.24 14.61 -0.53
N HIS A 10 6.37 15.13 -1.39
CA HIS A 10 5.31 14.36 -2.02
C HIS A 10 5.87 13.22 -2.88
N GLN A 11 6.93 13.49 -3.64
CA GLN A 11 7.61 12.47 -4.41
C GLN A 11 8.21 11.39 -3.51
N VAL A 12 8.80 11.77 -2.40
CA VAL A 12 9.37 10.84 -1.42
C VAL A 12 8.29 9.92 -0.85
N ILE A 13 7.13 10.48 -0.50
CA ILE A 13 5.99 9.69 0.01
C ILE A 13 5.53 8.69 -1.05
N ASP A 14 5.39 9.13 -2.29
CA ASP A 14 4.95 8.27 -3.39
C ASP A 14 5.93 7.13 -3.65
N GLU A 15 7.23 7.43 -3.66
CA GLU A 15 8.27 6.43 -3.84
C GLU A 15 8.27 5.43 -2.70
N ARG A 16 8.10 5.89 -1.47
CA ARG A 16 8.03 5.03 -0.30
C ARG A 16 6.85 4.07 -0.39
N SER A 17 5.68 4.60 -0.72
CA SER A 17 4.48 3.79 -0.87
C SER A 17 4.64 2.75 -1.98
N HIS A 18 5.23 3.16 -3.10
CA HIS A 18 5.49 2.27 -4.21
C HIS A 18 6.47 1.16 -3.82
N GLU A 19 7.53 1.50 -3.11
CA GLU A 19 8.51 0.49 -2.66
C GLU A 19 7.85 -0.53 -1.73
N MET A 20 6.99 -0.07 -0.82
CA MET A 20 6.23 -0.98 0.06
C MET A 20 5.31 -1.88 -0.74
N ASP A 21 4.60 -1.34 -1.73
CA ASP A 21 3.72 -2.11 -2.60
C ASP A 21 4.49 -3.15 -3.39
N GLN A 22 5.72 -2.82 -3.83
CA GLN A 22 6.57 -3.78 -4.55
C GLN A 22 7.03 -4.92 -3.66
N VAL A 23 7.33 -4.66 -2.40
CA VAL A 23 7.66 -5.72 -1.44
C VAL A 23 6.47 -6.66 -1.25
N ILE A 24 5.29 -6.10 -1.08
CA ILE A 24 4.06 -6.88 -0.94
C ILE A 24 3.80 -7.71 -2.21
N ALA A 25 3.96 -7.10 -3.38
CA ALA A 25 3.80 -7.79 -4.66
C ALA A 25 4.75 -8.99 -4.78
N ASP A 26 6.02 -8.82 -4.39
CA ASP A 26 7.00 -9.89 -4.41
C ASP A 26 6.62 -11.03 -3.46
N ILE A 27 6.12 -10.70 -2.27
CA ILE A 27 5.65 -11.69 -1.32
C ILE A 27 4.52 -12.52 -1.92
N LEU A 28 3.55 -11.88 -2.58
CA LEU A 28 2.43 -12.56 -3.21
C LEU A 28 2.86 -13.39 -4.42
N ARG A 29 3.87 -12.94 -5.19
CA ARG A 29 4.41 -13.72 -6.30
C ARG A 29 5.06 -15.01 -5.80
N ARG A 30 5.81 -14.93 -4.70
CA ARG A 30 6.51 -16.08 -4.12
C ARG A 30 5.59 -17.01 -3.34
N ALA A 31 4.55 -16.45 -2.71
CA ALA A 31 3.63 -17.20 -1.86
C ALA A 31 2.19 -16.73 -2.11
N PRO A 32 1.60 -17.07 -3.28
CA PRO A 32 0.26 -16.60 -3.62
C PRO A 32 -0.82 -17.07 -2.64
N GLY A 33 -0.59 -18.17 -1.93
CA GLY A 33 -1.50 -18.65 -0.90
C GLY A 33 -1.69 -17.68 0.26
N LYS A 34 -0.78 -16.72 0.44
CA LYS A 34 -0.93 -15.69 1.48
C LYS A 34 -2.11 -14.77 1.22
N LEU A 35 -2.62 -14.73 -0.01
CA LEU A 35 -3.84 -13.98 -0.31
C LEU A 35 -5.03 -14.45 0.56
N ALA A 36 -5.07 -15.73 0.92
CA ALA A 36 -6.11 -16.26 1.77
C ALA A 36 -6.13 -15.61 3.17
N LEU A 37 -4.95 -15.22 3.68
CA LEU A 37 -4.85 -14.53 4.97
C LEU A 37 -5.50 -13.14 4.89
N VAL A 38 -5.29 -12.46 3.78
CA VAL A 38 -5.87 -11.13 3.55
C VAL A 38 -7.38 -11.25 3.37
N SER A 39 -7.83 -12.23 2.60
CA SER A 39 -9.26 -12.48 2.40
C SER A 39 -9.98 -12.76 3.72
N ALA A 40 -9.38 -13.56 4.60
CA ALA A 40 -9.93 -13.84 5.90
C ALA A 40 -10.02 -12.58 6.77
N TRP A 41 -8.99 -11.73 6.72
CA TRP A 41 -8.99 -10.46 7.44
C TRP A 41 -10.12 -9.55 6.92
N ILE A 42 -10.28 -9.46 5.60
CA ILE A 42 -11.35 -8.67 4.98
C ILE A 42 -12.71 -9.16 5.44
N ASP A 43 -12.93 -10.48 5.42
CA ASP A 43 -14.21 -11.07 5.84
C ASP A 43 -14.55 -10.68 7.28
N ARG A 44 -13.56 -10.70 8.18
CA ARG A 44 -13.78 -10.30 9.56
C ARG A 44 -14.17 -8.84 9.67
N ARG A 45 -13.55 -7.95 8.89
CA ARG A 45 -13.89 -6.52 8.90
C ARG A 45 -15.26 -6.25 8.33
N LEU A 46 -15.63 -6.94 7.25
CA LEU A 46 -16.95 -6.79 6.64
C LEU A 46 -18.06 -7.26 7.57
N SER A 47 -17.76 -8.21 8.46
CA SER A 47 -18.72 -8.72 9.44
C SER A 47 -18.77 -7.92 10.73
N ASP A 48 -17.87 -6.97 10.91
CA ASP A 48 -17.76 -6.16 12.13
C ASP A 48 -18.74 -4.99 12.04
N PRO A 49 -19.77 -4.91 12.93
CA PRO A 49 -20.73 -3.82 12.90
C PRO A 49 -20.12 -2.46 13.26
N ASN A 50 -18.95 -2.45 13.89
CA ASN A 50 -18.26 -1.23 14.28
C ASN A 50 -17.31 -0.69 13.22
N TYR A 51 -17.08 -1.44 12.13
CA TYR A 51 -16.25 -0.98 11.03
C TYR A 51 -17.04 -0.01 10.17
N SER A 52 -16.43 1.10 9.73
CA SER A 52 -17.13 2.14 9.00
C SER A 52 -17.66 1.66 7.64
N ASP A 53 -18.79 2.24 7.21
CA ASP A 53 -19.35 1.91 5.90
C ASP A 53 -18.40 2.27 4.77
N GLN A 54 -17.71 3.39 4.88
CA GLN A 54 -16.72 3.82 3.89
C GLN A 54 -15.57 2.82 3.82
N GLY A 55 -15.10 2.32 4.97
CA GLY A 55 -14.07 1.30 5.01
C GLY A 55 -14.53 -0.01 4.39
N LYS A 56 -15.78 -0.40 4.65
CA LYS A 56 -16.37 -1.61 4.05
C LYS A 56 -16.48 -1.50 2.54
N ASP A 57 -16.89 -0.35 2.03
CA ASP A 57 -16.99 -0.11 0.59
C ASP A 57 -15.63 -0.28 -0.08
N ALA A 58 -14.58 0.29 0.52
CA ALA A 58 -13.22 0.17 0.00
C ALA A 58 -12.76 -1.29 -0.02
N LEU A 59 -13.04 -2.05 1.06
CA LEU A 59 -12.69 -3.46 1.11
C LEU A 59 -13.46 -4.29 0.10
N GLN A 60 -14.72 -3.95 -0.16
CA GLN A 60 -15.53 -4.65 -1.16
C GLN A 60 -14.98 -4.47 -2.57
N GLU A 61 -14.38 -3.33 -2.88
CA GLU A 61 -13.70 -3.16 -4.17
C GLU A 61 -12.55 -4.15 -4.31
N TRP A 62 -11.77 -4.34 -3.24
CA TRP A 62 -10.70 -5.33 -3.24
C TRP A 62 -11.22 -6.76 -3.35
N VAL A 63 -12.33 -7.06 -2.68
CA VAL A 63 -12.98 -8.37 -2.82
C VAL A 63 -13.34 -8.65 -4.27
N ALA A 64 -13.90 -7.65 -4.97
CA ALA A 64 -14.27 -7.81 -6.38
C ALA A 64 -13.03 -8.14 -7.24
N VAL A 65 -11.90 -7.49 -7.00
CA VAL A 65 -10.66 -7.78 -7.72
C VAL A 65 -10.18 -9.20 -7.42
N ILE A 66 -10.17 -9.58 -6.14
CA ILE A 66 -9.70 -10.89 -5.71
C ILE A 66 -10.57 -12.00 -6.30
N GLU A 67 -11.89 -11.84 -6.26
CA GLU A 67 -12.82 -12.85 -6.76
C GLU A 67 -12.78 -12.99 -8.28
N SER A 68 -12.62 -11.88 -9.00
CA SER A 68 -12.63 -11.93 -10.46
C SER A 68 -11.29 -12.27 -11.09
N GLU A 69 -10.17 -11.84 -10.47
CA GLU A 69 -8.84 -11.93 -11.07
C GLU A 69 -7.80 -12.63 -10.19
N GLY A 70 -8.11 -12.87 -8.92
CA GLY A 70 -7.19 -13.52 -7.99
C GLY A 70 -5.93 -12.72 -7.74
N VAL A 71 -4.81 -13.42 -7.51
CA VAL A 71 -3.51 -12.80 -7.25
C VAL A 71 -3.09 -11.88 -8.40
N ASP A 72 -3.34 -12.29 -9.64
CA ASP A 72 -2.93 -11.48 -10.81
C ASP A 72 -3.60 -10.12 -10.81
N GLY A 73 -4.88 -10.03 -10.41
CA GLY A 73 -5.59 -8.77 -10.30
C GLY A 73 -5.00 -7.89 -9.20
N VAL A 74 -4.67 -8.48 -8.05
CA VAL A 74 -4.03 -7.75 -6.95
C VAL A 74 -2.68 -7.19 -7.41
N LEU A 75 -1.86 -8.01 -8.06
CA LEU A 75 -0.54 -7.58 -8.56
C LEU A 75 -0.68 -6.45 -9.56
N ARG A 76 -1.69 -6.53 -10.44
CA ARG A 76 -1.95 -5.48 -11.41
C ARG A 76 -2.23 -4.14 -10.72
N VAL A 77 -3.08 -4.14 -9.70
CA VAL A 77 -3.40 -2.90 -8.97
C VAL A 77 -2.19 -2.38 -8.19
N LEU A 78 -1.39 -3.27 -7.60
CA LEU A 78 -0.19 -2.86 -6.86
C LEU A 78 0.87 -2.24 -7.77
N ASP A 79 0.96 -2.68 -9.02
CA ASP A 79 1.95 -2.19 -9.98
C ASP A 79 1.48 -0.98 -10.79
N ASP A 80 0.16 -0.79 -10.91
CA ASP A 80 -0.42 0.28 -11.72
C ASP A 80 -0.22 1.64 -11.04
N ARG A 81 0.32 2.61 -11.77
CA ARG A 81 0.58 3.96 -11.27
C ARG A 81 -0.52 4.96 -11.66
N GLY A 82 -1.63 4.48 -12.21
CA GLY A 82 -2.77 5.31 -12.58
C GLY A 82 -3.58 5.78 -11.38
N GLU A 83 -4.42 6.78 -11.59
CA GLU A 83 -5.21 7.39 -10.51
C GLU A 83 -6.15 6.42 -9.81
N GLU A 84 -6.80 5.54 -10.56
CA GLU A 84 -7.75 4.60 -9.99
C GLU A 84 -7.06 3.58 -9.09
N ALA A 85 -5.92 3.05 -9.53
CA ALA A 85 -5.14 2.14 -8.73
C ALA A 85 -4.57 2.84 -7.49
N ASP A 86 -4.12 4.09 -7.63
CA ASP A 86 -3.67 4.91 -6.50
C ASP A 86 -4.78 5.03 -5.45
N ARG A 87 -5.99 5.33 -5.88
CA ARG A 87 -7.14 5.44 -4.99
C ARG A 87 -7.38 4.13 -4.23
N MET A 88 -7.34 3.01 -4.93
CA MET A 88 -7.52 1.70 -4.31
C MET A 88 -6.41 1.37 -3.31
N ARG A 89 -5.15 1.70 -3.66
CA ARG A 89 -4.01 1.44 -2.79
C ARG A 89 -4.05 2.22 -1.49
N GLN A 90 -4.71 3.38 -1.45
CA GLN A 90 -4.87 4.15 -0.22
C GLN A 90 -5.64 3.39 0.86
N SER A 91 -6.48 2.43 0.46
CA SER A 91 -7.25 1.59 1.37
C SER A 91 -6.80 0.12 1.27
N SER A 92 -5.54 -0.10 0.96
CA SER A 92 -5.00 -1.45 0.74
C SER A 92 -5.01 -2.28 2.02
N PRO A 93 -5.55 -3.51 1.96
CA PRO A 93 -5.55 -4.42 3.11
C PRO A 93 -4.28 -5.26 3.21
N PHE A 94 -3.29 -5.04 2.35
CA PHE A 94 -2.14 -5.93 2.19
C PHE A 94 -0.95 -5.60 3.10
N ALA A 95 -1.02 -4.49 3.85
CA ALA A 95 0.06 -4.09 4.76
C ALA A 95 0.39 -5.18 5.80
N MET A 96 -0.58 -6.00 6.16
CA MET A 96 -0.38 -7.11 7.08
C MET A 96 0.63 -8.15 6.59
N LEU A 97 0.88 -8.20 5.30
CA LEU A 97 1.85 -9.12 4.71
C LEU A 97 3.29 -8.61 4.81
N MET A 98 3.46 -7.33 5.11
CA MET A 98 4.78 -6.71 5.18
C MET A 98 5.51 -7.13 6.46
N PRO A 99 6.68 -7.75 6.38
CA PRO A 99 7.48 -8.02 7.58
C PRO A 99 7.86 -6.73 8.28
N GLN A 100 7.79 -6.71 9.61
CA GLN A 100 8.06 -5.53 10.41
C GLN A 100 9.47 -4.99 10.17
N GLU A 101 10.45 -5.88 10.06
CA GLU A 101 11.84 -5.47 9.83
C GLU A 101 11.99 -4.75 8.49
N LYS A 102 11.34 -5.25 7.46
CA LYS A 102 11.39 -4.65 6.12
C LYS A 102 10.70 -3.31 6.10
N ARG A 103 9.56 -3.22 6.77
CA ARG A 103 8.82 -1.96 6.92
C ARG A 103 9.67 -0.90 7.59
N MET A 104 10.33 -1.24 8.70
CA MET A 104 11.18 -0.30 9.42
C MET A 104 12.38 0.13 8.60
N GLU A 105 12.97 -0.78 7.84
CA GLU A 105 14.07 -0.48 6.94
C GLU A 105 13.67 0.58 5.90
N ILE A 106 12.51 0.40 5.28
CA ILE A 106 11.99 1.34 4.29
C ILE A 106 11.69 2.69 4.94
N LEU A 107 11.03 2.69 6.09
CA LEU A 107 10.69 3.93 6.79
C LEU A 107 11.94 4.73 7.16
N LYS A 108 12.98 4.06 7.66
CA LYS A 108 14.24 4.73 8.02
C LYS A 108 14.93 5.32 6.81
N LYS A 109 14.94 4.61 5.71
CA LYS A 109 15.54 5.07 4.47
C LYS A 109 14.91 6.37 3.99
N TYR A 110 13.58 6.43 3.98
CA TYR A 110 12.86 7.61 3.50
C TYR A 110 12.86 8.75 4.52
N GLU A 111 12.90 8.45 5.81
CA GLU A 111 13.09 9.48 6.84
C GLU A 111 14.44 10.16 6.71
N ALA A 112 15.50 9.41 6.43
CA ALA A 112 16.83 9.97 6.16
C ALA A 112 16.81 10.90 4.94
N ARG A 113 16.09 10.53 3.88
CA ARG A 113 15.94 11.37 2.69
C ARG A 113 15.20 12.67 3.01
N ARG A 114 14.15 12.58 3.83
CA ARG A 114 13.38 13.75 4.27
C ARG A 114 14.28 14.72 5.05
N THR A 115 15.08 14.20 5.98
CA THR A 115 15.98 15.01 6.79
C THR A 115 17.00 15.74 5.90
N ARG A 116 17.59 15.03 4.92
CA ARG A 116 18.53 15.65 3.99
C ARG A 116 17.88 16.74 3.14
N ALA A 117 16.65 16.51 2.68
CA ALA A 117 15.92 17.51 1.90
C ALA A 117 15.66 18.77 2.72
N SER A 118 15.27 18.61 4.00
CA SER A 118 15.04 19.73 4.90
C SER A 118 16.32 20.52 5.15
N LEU A 119 17.45 19.85 5.37
CA LEU A 119 18.75 20.50 5.58
C LEU A 119 19.21 21.23 4.32
N ALA A 120 18.97 20.66 3.15
CA ALA A 120 19.34 21.28 1.88
C ALA A 120 18.55 22.56 1.60
N SER A 121 17.37 22.72 2.21
CA SER A 121 16.51 23.90 2.03
C SER A 121 16.94 25.09 2.90
N VAL A 122 17.79 24.85 3.88
CA VAL A 122 18.31 25.91 4.76
C VAL A 122 19.53 26.55 4.15
#